data_68a5b9007868974ab6d61cc5f80be775
#
_entry.id   68a5b9007868974ab6d61cc5f80be775
#
_cell.length_a   1.000
_cell.length_b   1.000
_cell.length_c   1.000
_cell.angle_alpha   90.00
_cell.angle_beta   90.00
_cell.angle_gamma   90.00
#
_symmetry.space_group_name_H-M   'P 1'
#
loop_
_entity.id
_entity.type
_entity.pdbx_description
1 polymer ?
#
loop_
_entity_poly.entity_id
_entity_poly.type
_entity_poly.pdbx_seq_one_letter_code
_entity_poly.pdbx_strand_id
1 'polypeptide(L)'
;MASYMTLLNFRYMNLCVKAEAASLIPVNVDVLGEDKNIEDVAEVAIMDDYHLAVIPNNDGYLRPIMQGVINVHPEFKLSMKTMKAGAEERQYLEYEMPEVDKNRYDLLNQAVKSLYDEAKVKIDQVYADEQAGYAQVLSQKPEELDEVNKELDRIHDEALRNILGNRDDKLQEIEDGYLRYLSQGSNQEGGDDNLNYDVTQSIVMHE
;
A
#
# COMPACT_ATOMS: atom_id res chain seq x y z
N MET A 1 2.90 -21.88 5.06
CA MET A 1 1.71 -20.99 5.17
C MET A 1 2.07 -19.62 5.74
N ALA A 2 2.74 -19.50 6.90
CA ALA A 2 3.07 -18.20 7.52
C ALA A 2 3.74 -17.19 6.58
N SER A 3 4.71 -17.62 5.77
CA SER A 3 5.40 -16.77 4.81
C SER A 3 4.46 -16.12 3.78
N TYR A 4 3.41 -16.80 3.36
CA TYR A 4 2.44 -16.24 2.41
C TYR A 4 1.48 -15.24 3.06
N MET A 5 1.14 -15.43 4.35
CA MET A 5 0.40 -14.43 5.12
C MET A 5 1.22 -13.14 5.29
N THR A 6 2.51 -13.28 5.64
CA THR A 6 3.43 -12.14 5.75
C THR A 6 3.58 -11.41 4.42
N LEU A 7 3.75 -12.17 3.31
CA LEU A 7 3.86 -11.59 1.96
C LEU A 7 2.58 -10.85 1.56
N LEU A 8 1.39 -11.38 1.88
CA LEU A 8 0.11 -10.72 1.61
C LEU A 8 0.03 -9.39 2.35
N ASN A 9 0.35 -9.36 3.65
CA ASN A 9 0.36 -8.14 4.45
C ASN A 9 1.31 -7.10 3.87
N PHE A 10 2.50 -7.51 3.47
CA PHE A 10 3.48 -6.64 2.83
C PHE A 10 2.96 -6.03 1.51
N ARG A 11 2.28 -6.85 0.70
CA ARG A 11 1.65 -6.36 -0.54
C ARG A 11 0.49 -5.40 -0.27
N TYR A 12 -0.30 -5.62 0.81
CA TYR A 12 -1.36 -4.71 1.20
C TYR A 12 -0.84 -3.37 1.70
N MET A 13 0.34 -3.31 2.31
CA MET A 13 1.00 -2.05 2.69
C MET A 13 1.29 -1.16 1.48
N ASN A 14 1.53 -1.75 0.30
CA ASN A 14 1.74 -0.99 -0.94
C ASN A 14 0.45 -0.43 -1.53
N LEU A 15 -0.72 -0.87 -1.07
CA LEU A 15 -2.03 -0.33 -1.48
C LEU A 15 -2.39 0.85 -0.57
N CYS A 16 -1.70 1.98 -0.78
CA CYS A 16 -1.83 3.16 0.07
C CYS A 16 -3.20 3.84 -0.10
N VAL A 17 -3.87 4.12 1.02
CA VAL A 17 -5.17 4.81 1.08
C VAL A 17 -5.02 6.19 1.73
N LYS A 18 -4.07 6.30 2.65
CA LYS A 18 -3.68 7.54 3.34
C LYS A 18 -2.16 7.54 3.58
N ALA A 19 -1.63 8.70 3.93
CA ALA A 19 -0.23 8.86 4.25
C ALA A 19 0.13 8.12 5.55
N GLU A 20 0.91 7.05 5.43
CA GLU A 20 1.45 6.28 6.54
C GLU A 20 2.94 6.04 6.31
N ALA A 21 3.76 6.26 7.34
CA ALA A 21 5.19 5.98 7.25
C ALA A 21 5.47 4.51 6.87
N ALA A 22 4.61 3.60 7.33
CA ALA A 22 4.67 2.18 7.03
C ALA A 22 4.58 1.86 5.53
N SER A 23 3.95 2.71 4.72
CA SER A 23 3.87 2.53 3.26
C SER A 23 5.24 2.60 2.57
N LEU A 24 6.22 3.25 3.20
CA LEU A 24 7.59 3.35 2.69
C LEU A 24 8.54 2.26 3.19
N ILE A 25 8.13 1.41 4.14
CA ILE A 25 8.96 0.27 4.62
C ILE A 25 9.42 -0.64 3.47
N PRO A 26 8.61 -0.91 2.41
CA PRO A 26 9.05 -1.72 1.28
C PRO A 26 10.11 -1.07 0.38
N VAL A 27 10.40 0.21 0.60
CA VAL A 27 11.31 0.97 -0.26
C VAL A 27 12.77 0.65 0.05
N ASN A 28 13.48 0.09 -0.92
CA ASN A 28 14.92 -0.04 -0.90
C ASN A 28 15.57 1.08 -1.70
N VAL A 29 16.67 1.59 -1.17
CA VAL A 29 17.42 2.73 -1.71
C VAL A 29 18.84 2.25 -2.02
N ASP A 30 19.25 2.36 -3.29
CA ASP A 30 20.63 2.06 -3.70
C ASP A 30 21.55 3.23 -3.30
N VAL A 31 22.39 3.02 -2.29
CA VAL A 31 23.39 3.98 -1.83
C VAL A 31 24.77 3.42 -2.15
N LEU A 32 25.41 3.97 -3.17
CA LEU A 32 26.78 3.58 -3.61
C LEU A 32 26.92 2.08 -3.97
N GLY A 33 25.84 1.46 -4.49
CA GLY A 33 25.80 0.05 -4.86
C GLY A 33 25.43 -0.89 -3.70
N GLU A 34 25.01 -0.35 -2.56
CA GLU A 34 24.44 -1.10 -1.44
C GLU A 34 22.94 -0.81 -1.32
N ASP A 35 22.12 -1.86 -1.32
CA ASP A 35 20.69 -1.75 -1.03
C ASP A 35 20.50 -1.52 0.48
N LYS A 36 19.87 -0.38 0.82
CA LYS A 36 19.50 -0.01 2.20
C LYS A 36 18.01 0.20 2.28
N ASN A 37 17.42 -0.10 3.45
CA ASN A 37 16.04 0.29 3.68
C ASN A 37 15.93 1.82 3.82
N ILE A 38 14.77 2.38 3.44
CA ILE A 38 14.55 3.83 3.53
C ILE A 38 14.74 4.35 4.98
N GLU A 39 14.38 3.56 5.99
CA GLU A 39 14.53 3.91 7.40
C GLU A 39 15.99 4.08 7.85
N ASP A 40 16.96 3.45 7.13
CA ASP A 40 18.39 3.58 7.41
C ASP A 40 18.98 4.88 6.83
N VAL A 41 18.30 5.49 5.85
CA VAL A 41 18.85 6.60 5.06
C VAL A 41 18.05 7.90 5.18
N ALA A 42 16.85 7.85 5.76
CA ALA A 42 15.97 9.01 5.91
C ALA A 42 15.04 8.88 7.12
N GLU A 43 14.54 10.01 7.58
CA GLU A 43 13.39 10.11 8.48
C GLU A 43 12.12 10.36 7.68
N VAL A 44 11.02 9.71 8.06
CA VAL A 44 9.71 9.86 7.42
C VAL A 44 8.75 10.53 8.39
N ALA A 45 8.16 11.65 7.98
CA ALA A 45 7.15 12.36 8.75
C ALA A 45 5.82 12.42 7.99
N ILE A 46 4.71 12.18 8.68
CA ILE A 46 3.36 12.38 8.14
C ILE A 46 3.02 13.85 8.31
N MET A 47 2.70 14.54 7.22
CA MET A 47 2.31 15.96 7.25
C MET A 47 0.79 16.12 7.38
N ASP A 48 0.04 15.32 6.65
CA ASP A 48 -1.42 15.20 6.69
C ASP A 48 -1.85 13.85 6.09
N ASP A 49 -3.15 13.66 5.84
CA ASP A 49 -3.72 12.40 5.33
C ASP A 49 -3.20 12.00 3.94
N TYR A 50 -2.61 12.92 3.17
CA TYR A 50 -2.15 12.68 1.81
C TYR A 50 -0.69 13.04 1.57
N HIS A 51 0.01 13.64 2.53
CA HIS A 51 1.38 14.10 2.36
C HIS A 51 2.36 13.45 3.34
N LEU A 52 3.46 12.95 2.80
CA LEU A 52 4.62 12.45 3.53
C LEU A 52 5.82 13.35 3.26
N ALA A 53 6.58 13.70 4.30
CA ALA A 53 7.90 14.29 4.17
C ALA A 53 8.97 13.23 4.42
N VAL A 54 9.90 13.07 3.49
CA VAL A 54 11.07 12.21 3.62
C VAL A 54 12.31 13.10 3.72
N ILE A 55 12.94 13.08 4.88
CA ILE A 55 14.09 13.93 5.24
C ILE A 55 15.35 13.06 5.19
N PRO A 56 16.21 13.20 4.17
CA PRO A 56 17.42 12.41 4.07
C PRO A 56 18.39 12.68 5.22
N ASN A 57 19.05 11.63 5.72
CA ASN A 57 20.13 11.79 6.70
C ASN A 57 21.38 12.45 6.09
N ASN A 58 21.50 12.42 4.76
CA ASN A 58 22.55 13.04 3.97
C ASN A 58 21.99 13.55 2.63
N ASP A 59 22.34 14.76 2.23
CA ASP A 59 21.85 15.36 0.99
C ASP A 59 22.19 14.53 -0.28
N GLY A 60 23.28 13.77 -0.25
CA GLY A 60 23.64 12.84 -1.32
C GLY A 60 22.64 11.69 -1.52
N TYR A 61 21.75 11.44 -0.56
CA TYR A 61 20.74 10.38 -0.63
C TYR A 61 19.42 10.83 -1.29
N LEU A 62 19.23 12.13 -1.53
CA LEU A 62 18.02 12.67 -2.18
C LEU A 62 17.63 11.89 -3.43
N ARG A 63 18.57 11.76 -4.37
CA ARG A 63 18.34 11.12 -5.65
C ARG A 63 18.08 9.60 -5.55
N PRO A 64 18.88 8.83 -4.81
CA PRO A 64 18.60 7.43 -4.49
C PRO A 64 17.22 7.21 -3.87
N ILE A 65 16.84 8.03 -2.88
CA ILE A 65 15.53 7.95 -2.22
C ILE A 65 14.39 8.22 -3.20
N MET A 66 14.50 9.28 -4.02
CA MET A 66 13.52 9.57 -5.07
C MET A 66 13.30 8.36 -5.98
N GLN A 67 14.38 7.73 -6.44
CA GLN A 67 14.28 6.57 -7.32
C GLN A 67 13.67 5.36 -6.61
N GLY A 68 14.06 5.10 -5.37
CA GLY A 68 13.52 4.00 -4.57
C GLY A 68 12.01 4.14 -4.35
N VAL A 69 11.54 5.33 -3.96
CA VAL A 69 10.11 5.58 -3.74
C VAL A 69 9.31 5.46 -5.04
N ILE A 70 9.77 6.05 -6.14
CA ILE A 70 9.07 5.98 -7.44
C ILE A 70 8.98 4.53 -7.95
N ASN A 71 9.96 3.69 -7.67
CA ASN A 71 9.92 2.29 -8.09
C ASN A 71 8.82 1.50 -7.36
N VAL A 72 8.50 1.84 -6.11
CA VAL A 72 7.48 1.17 -5.29
C VAL A 72 6.12 1.86 -5.44
N HIS A 73 6.12 3.19 -5.46
CA HIS A 73 4.95 4.06 -5.50
C HIS A 73 5.01 5.04 -6.67
N PRO A 74 4.86 4.55 -7.91
CA PRO A 74 4.90 5.41 -9.10
C PRO A 74 3.73 6.41 -9.17
N GLU A 75 2.67 6.17 -8.39
CA GLU A 75 1.49 7.02 -8.32
C GLU A 75 1.68 8.26 -7.43
N PHE A 76 2.74 8.31 -6.59
CA PHE A 76 2.98 9.47 -5.73
C PHE A 76 3.53 10.63 -6.53
N LYS A 77 3.00 11.83 -6.29
CA LYS A 77 3.58 13.05 -6.82
C LYS A 77 4.69 13.54 -5.90
N LEU A 78 5.82 13.88 -6.48
CA LEU A 78 7.01 14.33 -5.76
C LEU A 78 7.19 15.83 -5.89
N SER A 79 7.45 16.50 -4.77
CA SER A 79 7.92 17.88 -4.68
C SER A 79 9.18 17.95 -3.82
N MET A 80 10.20 18.68 -4.28
CA MET A 80 11.38 18.98 -3.46
C MET A 80 11.15 20.29 -2.73
N LYS A 81 11.30 20.28 -1.43
CA LYS A 81 11.07 21.42 -0.54
C LYS A 81 12.32 21.71 0.30
N THR A 82 12.36 22.88 0.89
CA THR A 82 13.43 23.30 1.81
C THR A 82 12.83 23.63 3.17
N MET A 83 13.43 23.15 4.24
CA MET A 83 13.07 23.46 5.61
C MET A 83 14.24 24.12 6.32
N LYS A 84 13.94 25.00 7.29
CA LYS A 84 14.95 25.58 8.16
C LYS A 84 15.14 24.68 9.38
N ALA A 85 16.35 24.17 9.56
CA ALA A 85 16.77 23.40 10.73
C ALA A 85 17.79 24.24 11.53
N GLY A 86 17.30 25.13 12.38
CA GLY A 86 18.13 26.10 13.09
C GLY A 86 18.70 27.17 12.17
N ALA A 87 20.05 27.22 12.01
CA ALA A 87 20.73 28.14 11.10
C ALA A 87 20.97 27.56 9.69
N GLU A 88 20.70 26.28 9.48
CA GLU A 88 20.93 25.57 8.22
C GLU A 88 19.61 25.39 7.46
N GLU A 89 19.71 25.41 6.14
CA GLU A 89 18.62 25.00 5.26
C GLU A 89 18.86 23.56 4.82
N ARG A 90 17.84 22.70 4.97
CA ARG A 90 17.87 21.31 4.52
C ARG A 90 16.81 21.06 3.47
N GLN A 91 17.14 20.29 2.46
CA GLN A 91 16.18 19.81 1.48
C GLN A 91 15.50 18.54 1.97
N TYR A 92 14.19 18.43 1.67
CA TYR A 92 13.42 17.22 1.89
C TYR A 92 12.51 16.93 0.70
N LEU A 93 12.04 15.71 0.64
CA LEU A 93 11.14 15.24 -0.42
C LEU A 93 9.73 15.16 0.17
N GLU A 94 8.80 15.88 -0.45
CA GLU A 94 7.38 15.80 -0.13
C GLU A 94 6.70 14.93 -1.17
N TYR A 95 6.04 13.86 -0.71
CA TYR A 95 5.26 12.96 -1.53
C TYR A 95 3.77 13.19 -1.27
N GLU A 96 3.05 13.51 -2.33
CA GLU A 96 1.59 13.61 -2.33
C GLU A 96 1.00 12.30 -2.85
N MET A 97 0.18 11.67 -2.02
CA MET A 97 -0.56 10.46 -2.39
C MET A 97 -1.85 10.84 -3.10
N PRO A 98 -2.27 10.12 -4.14
CA PRO A 98 -3.54 10.39 -4.80
C PRO A 98 -4.71 10.03 -3.87
N GLU A 99 -5.74 10.88 -3.89
CA GLU A 99 -7.01 10.61 -3.21
C GLU A 99 -7.68 9.34 -3.73
N VAL A 100 -8.53 8.73 -2.92
CA VAL A 100 -9.30 7.54 -3.31
C VAL A 100 -10.58 8.00 -4.01
N ASP A 101 -10.47 8.44 -5.26
CA ASP A 101 -11.61 8.69 -6.13
C ASP A 101 -12.31 7.38 -6.53
N LYS A 102 -13.41 7.46 -7.30
CA LYS A 102 -14.16 6.28 -7.73
C LYS A 102 -13.31 5.28 -8.53
N ASN A 103 -12.46 5.77 -9.41
CA ASN A 103 -11.60 4.90 -10.24
C ASN A 103 -10.56 4.18 -9.38
N ARG A 104 -9.88 4.91 -8.50
CA ARG A 104 -8.90 4.35 -7.59
C ARG A 104 -9.54 3.38 -6.58
N TYR A 105 -10.72 3.69 -6.08
CA TYR A 105 -11.52 2.79 -5.24
C TYR A 105 -11.73 1.42 -5.92
N ASP A 106 -12.20 1.43 -7.16
CA ASP A 106 -12.45 0.19 -7.91
C ASP A 106 -11.16 -0.60 -8.16
N LEU A 107 -10.07 0.08 -8.54
CA LEU A 107 -8.75 -0.54 -8.76
C LEU A 107 -8.16 -1.15 -7.49
N LEU A 108 -8.21 -0.44 -6.36
CA LEU A 108 -7.71 -0.93 -5.07
C LEU A 108 -8.51 -2.15 -4.60
N ASN A 109 -9.85 -2.12 -4.70
CA ASN A 109 -10.69 -3.27 -4.36
C ASN A 109 -10.39 -4.50 -5.22
N GLN A 110 -10.14 -4.30 -6.51
CA GLN A 110 -9.76 -5.38 -7.42
C GLN A 110 -8.37 -5.95 -7.04
N ALA A 111 -7.41 -5.08 -6.73
CA ALA A 111 -6.08 -5.50 -6.32
C ALA A 111 -6.11 -6.31 -5.01
N VAL A 112 -6.86 -5.86 -4.00
CA VAL A 112 -7.03 -6.59 -2.73
C VAL A 112 -7.58 -7.99 -2.96
N LYS A 113 -8.63 -8.12 -3.77
CA LYS A 113 -9.24 -9.42 -4.08
C LYS A 113 -8.28 -10.34 -4.82
N SER A 114 -7.57 -9.82 -5.81
CA SER A 114 -6.59 -10.60 -6.59
C SER A 114 -5.44 -11.11 -5.72
N LEU A 115 -4.90 -10.26 -4.84
CA LEU A 115 -3.82 -10.63 -3.91
C LEU A 115 -4.28 -11.67 -2.89
N TYR A 116 -5.52 -11.55 -2.39
CA TYR A 116 -6.11 -12.53 -1.50
C TYR A 116 -6.24 -13.91 -2.18
N ASP A 117 -6.80 -13.94 -3.40
CA ASP A 117 -6.98 -15.18 -4.16
C ASP A 117 -5.64 -15.87 -4.46
N GLU A 118 -4.61 -15.08 -4.83
CA GLU A 118 -3.26 -15.59 -5.03
C GLU A 118 -2.69 -16.21 -3.74
N ALA A 119 -2.81 -15.51 -2.61
CA ALA A 119 -2.32 -16.00 -1.32
C ALA A 119 -3.05 -17.27 -0.88
N LYS A 120 -4.38 -17.31 -1.06
CA LYS A 120 -5.20 -18.48 -0.75
C LYS A 120 -4.74 -19.71 -1.54
N VAL A 121 -4.56 -19.58 -2.86
CA VAL A 121 -4.08 -20.67 -3.72
C VAL A 121 -2.72 -21.20 -3.24
N LYS A 122 -1.80 -20.32 -2.83
CA LYS A 122 -0.50 -20.71 -2.31
C LYS A 122 -0.58 -21.45 -0.97
N ILE A 123 -1.48 -21.01 -0.07
CA ILE A 123 -1.72 -21.68 1.21
C ILE A 123 -2.34 -23.07 0.99
N ASP A 124 -3.35 -23.16 0.12
CA ASP A 124 -4.00 -24.43 -0.24
C ASP A 124 -2.99 -25.43 -0.86
N GLN A 125 -2.07 -24.92 -1.71
CA GLN A 125 -1.02 -25.74 -2.30
C GLN A 125 -0.07 -26.31 -1.24
N VAL A 126 0.40 -25.47 -0.31
CA VAL A 126 1.27 -25.93 0.79
C VAL A 126 0.56 -26.96 1.66
N TYR A 127 -0.73 -26.76 1.94
CA TYR A 127 -1.53 -27.72 2.70
C TYR A 127 -1.57 -29.09 1.99
N ALA A 128 -1.89 -29.11 0.68
CA ALA A 128 -1.96 -30.34 -0.10
C ALA A 128 -0.61 -31.06 -0.20
N ASP A 129 0.48 -30.32 -0.39
CA ASP A 129 1.84 -30.88 -0.49
C ASP A 129 2.28 -31.51 0.84
N GLU A 130 2.01 -30.83 1.97
CA GLU A 130 2.33 -31.37 3.31
C GLU A 130 1.48 -32.60 3.63
N GLN A 131 0.18 -32.59 3.33
CA GLN A 131 -0.71 -33.73 3.54
C GLN A 131 -0.22 -34.96 2.76
N ALA A 132 0.15 -34.76 1.49
CA ALA A 132 0.70 -35.85 0.67
C ALA A 132 2.05 -36.37 1.20
N GLY A 133 2.91 -35.46 1.67
CA GLY A 133 4.20 -35.84 2.26
C GLY A 133 4.05 -36.67 3.53
N TYR A 134 3.19 -36.23 4.46
CA TYR A 134 2.94 -37.00 5.69
C TYR A 134 2.24 -38.32 5.42
N ALA A 135 1.31 -38.39 4.48
CA ALA A 135 0.67 -39.66 4.09
C ALA A 135 1.69 -40.68 3.57
N GLN A 136 2.72 -40.23 2.84
CA GLN A 136 3.80 -41.11 2.38
C GLN A 136 4.68 -41.59 3.54
N VAL A 137 5.13 -40.71 4.42
CA VAL A 137 6.05 -41.04 5.52
C VAL A 137 5.37 -41.87 6.61
N LEU A 138 4.11 -41.56 6.94
CA LEU A 138 3.35 -42.22 8.02
C LEU A 138 2.41 -43.33 7.51
N SER A 139 2.63 -43.84 6.32
CA SER A 139 1.78 -44.87 5.68
C SER A 139 1.56 -46.12 6.54
N GLN A 140 2.50 -46.47 7.42
CA GLN A 140 2.44 -47.61 8.34
C GLN A 140 1.97 -47.25 9.76
N LYS A 141 1.60 -45.98 10.01
CA LYS A 141 1.25 -45.46 11.31
C LYS A 141 -0.03 -44.60 11.22
N PRO A 142 -1.19 -45.23 11.03
CA PRO A 142 -2.44 -44.50 10.76
C PRO A 142 -2.89 -43.59 11.90
N GLU A 143 -2.63 -43.94 13.16
CA GLU A 143 -3.00 -43.11 14.31
C GLU A 143 -2.16 -41.81 14.35
N GLU A 144 -0.82 -41.89 14.12
CA GLU A 144 0.04 -40.72 14.05
C GLU A 144 -0.34 -39.83 12.84
N LEU A 145 -0.71 -40.44 11.71
CA LEU A 145 -1.15 -39.72 10.51
C LEU A 145 -2.47 -38.94 10.79
N ASP A 146 -3.41 -39.53 11.50
CA ASP A 146 -4.68 -38.88 11.86
C ASP A 146 -4.44 -37.66 12.77
N GLU A 147 -3.54 -37.76 13.75
CA GLU A 147 -3.18 -36.64 14.62
C GLU A 147 -2.49 -35.50 13.83
N VAL A 148 -1.55 -35.85 12.93
CA VAL A 148 -0.87 -34.86 12.08
C VAL A 148 -1.85 -34.17 11.14
N ASN A 149 -2.78 -34.89 10.51
CA ASN A 149 -3.80 -34.31 9.65
C ASN A 149 -4.70 -33.33 10.41
N LYS A 150 -5.16 -33.67 11.62
CA LYS A 150 -5.96 -32.77 12.46
C LYS A 150 -5.22 -31.46 12.78
N GLU A 151 -3.93 -31.55 13.08
CA GLU A 151 -3.13 -30.34 13.35
C GLU A 151 -2.88 -29.55 12.07
N LEU A 152 -2.66 -30.20 10.93
CA LEU A 152 -2.50 -29.56 9.63
C LEU A 152 -3.79 -28.82 9.21
N ASP A 153 -4.96 -29.45 9.41
CA ASP A 153 -6.27 -28.84 9.17
C ASP A 153 -6.44 -27.58 10.04
N ARG A 154 -6.09 -27.66 11.33
CA ARG A 154 -6.18 -26.52 12.25
C ARG A 154 -5.31 -25.35 11.80
N ILE A 155 -4.06 -25.63 11.40
CA ILE A 155 -3.11 -24.61 10.90
C ILE A 155 -3.60 -23.99 9.60
N HIS A 156 -4.13 -24.81 8.68
CA HIS A 156 -4.68 -24.35 7.42
C HIS A 156 -5.89 -23.43 7.61
N ASP A 157 -6.86 -23.86 8.43
CA ASP A 157 -8.05 -23.08 8.76
C ASP A 157 -7.70 -21.75 9.45
N GLU A 158 -6.71 -21.76 10.33
CA GLU A 158 -6.21 -20.54 10.98
C GLU A 158 -5.56 -19.59 9.97
N ALA A 159 -4.75 -20.11 9.05
CA ALA A 159 -4.13 -19.32 8.01
C ALA A 159 -5.18 -18.68 7.08
N LEU A 160 -6.20 -19.44 6.67
CA LEU A 160 -7.29 -18.92 5.82
C LEU A 160 -8.11 -17.84 6.55
N ARG A 161 -8.41 -18.03 7.84
CA ARG A 161 -9.11 -17.00 8.63
C ARG A 161 -8.29 -15.72 8.74
N ASN A 162 -6.99 -15.83 8.95
CA ASN A 162 -6.10 -14.67 9.07
C ASN A 162 -6.04 -13.86 7.76
N ILE A 163 -5.85 -14.51 6.60
CA ILE A 163 -5.82 -13.80 5.33
C ILE A 163 -7.20 -13.21 4.96
N LEU A 164 -8.30 -13.84 5.38
CA LEU A 164 -9.64 -13.33 5.20
C LEU A 164 -9.85 -12.05 6.03
N GLY A 165 -9.46 -12.04 7.30
CA GLY A 165 -9.51 -10.88 8.16
C GLY A 165 -8.69 -9.71 7.59
N ASN A 166 -7.45 -9.96 7.20
CA ASN A 166 -6.58 -8.94 6.59
C ASN A 166 -7.17 -8.35 5.29
N ARG A 167 -7.85 -9.18 4.48
CA ARG A 167 -8.58 -8.71 3.30
C ARG A 167 -9.72 -7.77 3.68
N ASP A 168 -10.53 -8.18 4.64
CA ASP A 168 -11.71 -7.42 5.04
C ASP A 168 -11.32 -6.09 5.69
N ASP A 169 -10.26 -6.08 6.51
CA ASP A 169 -9.69 -4.87 7.10
C ASP A 169 -9.20 -3.90 6.02
N LYS A 170 -8.49 -4.41 4.98
CA LYS A 170 -8.01 -3.58 3.88
C LYS A 170 -9.14 -3.04 2.99
N LEU A 171 -10.17 -3.83 2.75
CA LEU A 171 -11.36 -3.37 2.01
C LEU A 171 -12.09 -2.26 2.78
N GLN A 172 -12.19 -2.37 4.11
CA GLN A 172 -12.79 -1.34 4.96
C GLN A 172 -11.95 -0.04 4.93
N GLU A 173 -10.63 -0.14 5.00
CA GLU A 173 -9.73 1.01 4.88
C GLU A 173 -9.93 1.76 3.55
N ILE A 174 -10.09 1.03 2.44
CA ILE A 174 -10.34 1.60 1.10
C ILE A 174 -11.71 2.29 1.06
N GLU A 175 -12.75 1.66 1.63
CA GLU A 175 -14.09 2.24 1.74
C GLU A 175 -14.06 3.56 2.53
N ASP A 176 -13.38 3.57 3.68
CA ASP A 176 -13.22 4.77 4.51
C ASP A 176 -12.48 5.89 3.76
N GLY A 177 -11.47 5.53 2.94
CA GLY A 177 -10.77 6.47 2.08
C GLY A 177 -11.69 7.10 1.02
N TYR A 178 -12.51 6.29 0.38
CA TYR A 178 -13.48 6.75 -0.61
C TYR A 178 -14.56 7.64 0.01
N LEU A 179 -15.08 7.27 1.18
CA LEU A 179 -16.06 8.09 1.90
C LEU A 179 -15.50 9.47 2.30
N ARG A 180 -14.21 9.53 2.69
CA ARG A 180 -13.52 10.81 2.94
C ARG A 180 -13.47 11.67 1.69
N TYR A 181 -13.07 11.11 0.54
CA TYR A 181 -13.08 11.80 -0.74
C TYR A 181 -14.46 12.39 -1.08
N LEU A 182 -15.53 11.60 -0.95
CA LEU A 182 -16.90 12.06 -1.20
C LEU A 182 -17.32 13.20 -0.26
N SER A 183 -16.92 13.13 1.01
CA SER A 183 -17.26 14.18 1.99
C SER A 183 -16.55 15.50 1.74
N GLN A 184 -15.35 15.48 1.17
CA GLN A 184 -14.60 16.67 0.78
C GLN A 184 -15.18 17.32 -0.46
N GLY A 185 -15.57 16.53 -1.48
CA GLY A 185 -16.23 17.00 -2.70
C GLY A 185 -17.56 17.69 -2.45
N SER A 186 -18.38 17.17 -1.51
CA SER A 186 -19.66 17.78 -1.15
C SER A 186 -19.54 19.12 -0.42
N ASN A 187 -18.40 19.43 0.20
CA ASN A 187 -18.14 20.73 0.82
C ASN A 187 -17.68 21.80 -0.19
N GLN A 188 -17.25 21.42 -1.39
CA GLN A 188 -16.86 22.38 -2.44
C GLN A 188 -18.07 22.82 -3.31
N GLU A 189 -19.11 22.01 -3.44
CA GLU A 189 -20.32 22.36 -4.19
C GLU A 189 -21.28 23.32 -3.44
N GLY A 190 -21.08 23.53 -2.13
CA GLY A 190 -21.89 24.43 -1.30
C GLY A 190 -21.45 25.90 -1.29
N GLY A 191 -20.43 26.29 -2.04
CA GLY A 191 -19.78 27.59 -1.95
C GLY A 191 -19.89 28.53 -3.18
N ASP A 192 -20.51 28.14 -4.28
CA ASP A 192 -20.49 28.93 -5.51
C ASP A 192 -21.84 29.08 -6.23
N ASP A 193 -22.88 29.47 -5.46
CA ASP A 193 -24.12 29.96 -6.04
C ASP A 193 -24.05 31.49 -6.35
N ASN A 194 -23.01 31.93 -7.08
CA ASN A 194 -23.02 33.27 -7.73
C ASN A 194 -21.88 33.48 -8.72
N LEU A 195 -21.79 32.69 -9.78
CA LEU A 195 -21.10 33.13 -10.99
C LEU A 195 -21.99 32.85 -12.20
N ASN A 196 -22.79 33.86 -12.50
CA ASN A 196 -23.56 34.02 -13.72
C ASN A 196 -22.57 34.19 -14.89
N TYR A 197 -22.09 33.10 -15.48
CA TYR A 197 -21.36 33.13 -16.73
C TYR A 197 -22.36 33.25 -17.89
N ASP A 198 -22.51 34.48 -18.36
CA ASP A 198 -23.19 34.83 -19.63
C ASP A 198 -22.39 34.23 -20.80
N VAL A 199 -22.82 33.08 -21.30
CA VAL A 199 -22.18 32.32 -22.39
C VAL A 199 -22.51 32.88 -23.78
N THR A 200 -22.98 34.14 -23.88
CA THR A 200 -23.45 34.72 -25.16
C THR A 200 -22.46 35.68 -25.85
N GLN A 201 -21.18 35.75 -25.45
CA GLN A 201 -20.22 36.60 -26.17
C GLN A 201 -18.89 35.89 -26.45
N SER A 202 -18.84 35.02 -27.42
CA SER A 202 -17.63 34.74 -28.22
C SER A 202 -17.93 33.89 -29.47
N ILE A 203 -18.88 34.32 -30.30
CA ILE A 203 -18.88 33.94 -31.70
C ILE A 203 -18.76 35.23 -32.51
N VAL A 204 -17.55 35.66 -32.78
CA VAL A 204 -17.22 36.58 -33.86
C VAL A 204 -16.01 36.03 -34.60
N MET A 205 -16.30 35.39 -35.71
CA MET A 205 -15.67 35.34 -37.01
C MET A 205 -14.26 35.98 -37.15
N HIS A 206 -13.34 35.19 -37.70
CA HIS A 206 -12.41 35.72 -38.68
C HIS A 206 -12.43 34.82 -39.93
N GLU A 207 -12.73 35.51 -41.04
CA GLU A 207 -12.49 35.04 -42.41
C GLU A 207 -11.03 34.72 -42.68
#